data_fca016e1b73e0737dc18ff28ee8d7ae3
#
_entry.id   fca016e1b73e0737dc18ff28ee8d7ae3
#
_cell.length_a   1.000
_cell.length_b   1.000
_cell.length_c   1.000
_cell.angle_alpha   90.00
_cell.angle_beta   90.00
_cell.angle_gamma   90.00
#
_symmetry.space_group_name_H-M   'P 1'
#
loop_
_entity.id
_entity.type
_entity.pdbx_description
1 polymer ?
#
loop_
_entity_poly.entity_id
_entity_poly.type
_entity_poly.pdbx_seq_one_letter_code
_entity_poly.pdbx_strand_id
1 'polypeptide(L)'
;MNSATGNGSLESSSCFSAKAYKIGLTIALSLIIAVSLTGNSFIVLIVYKTPTLRKPINYFIANMAMSDLLYSIFWPPTFLSLIHRTNFWLIGGQFGPALCKLVHFFTDICNIVSMQNLFLITVDRFVAVVFPLRPPLIRSKLCPFFILGTWIASAAIISPHLFTYQLVEYSGEMRCDTRWKKAFGESSSLADYHLACCILFIYIPVMLLVLLYSIIIIKLKTQKHPGEQSANTQQQRNRRNRNVLQLSIAIVLVFVFYRLPYATNFLIIGYQASSIHQFSCGFWLYYEVTNYMAVGYCAINPIICFVFSSNYREGLKRLMNCS
;
A
#
# COMPACT_ATOMS: atom_id res chain seq x y z
N MET A 1 6.23 -12.96 50.29
CA MET A 1 6.59 -14.15 49.55
C MET A 1 5.34 -14.65 48.85
N ASN A 2 5.08 -14.28 47.67
CA ASN A 2 4.25 -15.02 46.71
C ASN A 2 4.53 -14.41 45.33
N SER A 3 5.17 -15.21 44.51
CA SER A 3 5.56 -14.94 43.14
C SER A 3 4.32 -14.78 42.25
N ALA A 4 4.09 -13.57 41.77
CA ALA A 4 3.19 -13.31 40.67
C ALA A 4 4.02 -13.28 39.36
N THR A 5 4.39 -14.47 38.87
CA THR A 5 4.97 -14.68 37.57
C THR A 5 3.92 -15.30 36.68
N GLY A 6 3.58 -14.66 35.57
CA GLY A 6 3.17 -15.32 34.35
C GLY A 6 1.69 -15.36 34.01
N ASN A 7 0.98 -14.23 33.88
CA ASN A 7 -0.36 -14.25 33.28
C ASN A 7 -0.54 -13.33 32.04
N GLY A 8 0.48 -12.58 31.62
CA GLY A 8 0.33 -11.62 30.52
C GLY A 8 0.31 -12.23 29.11
N SER A 9 0.82 -13.44 28.91
CA SER A 9 0.84 -14.09 27.61
C SER A 9 -0.43 -14.90 27.27
N LEU A 10 -1.28 -15.17 28.30
CA LEU A 10 -2.49 -15.97 28.12
C LEU A 10 -3.69 -15.18 27.58
N GLU A 11 -3.81 -13.88 27.86
CA GLU A 11 -5.01 -13.13 27.48
C GLU A 11 -5.14 -12.87 25.97
N SER A 12 -4.07 -12.53 25.25
CA SER A 12 -4.17 -12.38 23.79
C SER A 12 -4.38 -13.71 23.07
N SER A 13 -3.94 -14.83 23.68
CA SER A 13 -4.13 -16.18 23.11
C SER A 13 -5.56 -16.70 23.26
N SER A 14 -6.35 -16.18 24.19
CA SER A 14 -7.73 -16.61 24.45
C SER A 14 -8.77 -15.94 23.55
N CYS A 15 -8.48 -14.74 23.05
CA CYS A 15 -9.46 -13.92 22.32
C CYS A 15 -9.99 -14.58 21.03
N PHE A 16 -9.14 -15.31 20.28
CA PHE A 16 -9.47 -15.85 18.94
C PHE A 16 -8.80 -17.21 18.72
N SER A 17 -8.96 -18.13 19.68
CA SER A 17 -8.27 -19.43 19.64
C SER A 17 -8.98 -20.48 18.77
N ALA A 18 -10.23 -20.24 18.36
CA ALA A 18 -11.01 -21.22 17.61
C ALA A 18 -10.34 -21.57 16.27
N LYS A 19 -10.07 -22.87 16.04
CA LYS A 19 -9.45 -23.38 14.81
C LYS A 19 -10.22 -22.92 13.56
N ALA A 20 -11.55 -22.93 13.59
CA ALA A 20 -12.40 -22.49 12.50
C ALA A 20 -12.16 -21.01 12.14
N TYR A 21 -11.95 -20.12 13.15
CA TYR A 21 -11.63 -18.72 12.94
C TYR A 21 -10.32 -18.56 12.17
N LYS A 22 -9.24 -19.21 12.60
CA LYS A 22 -7.92 -19.16 11.96
C LYS A 22 -7.97 -19.69 10.51
N ILE A 23 -8.71 -20.78 10.26
CA ILE A 23 -8.92 -21.33 8.92
C ILE A 23 -9.65 -20.31 8.04
N GLY A 24 -10.73 -19.71 8.54
CA GLY A 24 -11.48 -18.68 7.81
C GLY A 24 -10.60 -17.49 7.42
N LEU A 25 -9.79 -17.00 8.36
CA LEU A 25 -8.84 -15.94 8.09
C LEU A 25 -7.80 -16.34 7.02
N THR A 26 -7.24 -17.54 7.11
CA THR A 26 -6.26 -18.03 6.14
C THR A 26 -6.86 -18.13 4.73
N ILE A 27 -8.09 -18.63 4.60
CA ILE A 27 -8.81 -18.70 3.32
C ILE A 27 -9.04 -17.28 2.77
N ALA A 28 -9.52 -16.35 3.60
CA ALA A 28 -9.75 -14.97 3.19
C ALA A 28 -8.45 -14.30 2.69
N LEU A 29 -7.34 -14.47 3.43
CA LEU A 29 -6.04 -13.95 3.02
C LEU A 29 -5.59 -14.55 1.68
N SER A 30 -5.73 -15.86 1.50
CA SER A 30 -5.34 -16.55 0.27
C SER A 30 -6.13 -16.05 -0.93
N LEU A 31 -7.42 -15.81 -0.78
CA LEU A 31 -8.27 -15.23 -1.83
C LEU A 31 -7.84 -13.80 -2.19
N ILE A 32 -7.58 -12.96 -1.18
CA ILE A 32 -7.09 -11.58 -1.39
C ILE A 32 -5.77 -11.60 -2.18
N ILE A 33 -4.83 -12.46 -1.79
CA ILE A 33 -3.54 -12.60 -2.47
C ILE A 33 -3.73 -13.06 -3.92
N ALA A 34 -4.58 -14.06 -4.17
CA ALA A 34 -4.85 -14.56 -5.51
C ALA A 34 -5.42 -13.46 -6.42
N VAL A 35 -6.39 -12.67 -5.93
CA VAL A 35 -6.97 -11.53 -6.66
C VAL A 35 -5.91 -10.45 -6.90
N SER A 36 -5.07 -10.14 -5.89
CA SER A 36 -4.00 -9.14 -6.02
C SER A 36 -2.97 -9.56 -7.06
N LEU A 37 -2.44 -10.78 -6.97
CA LEU A 37 -1.42 -11.27 -7.89
C LEU A 37 -1.94 -11.31 -9.33
N THR A 38 -3.13 -11.87 -9.53
CA THR A 38 -3.74 -11.98 -10.86
C THR A 38 -4.09 -10.60 -11.44
N GLY A 39 -4.79 -9.77 -10.67
CA GLY A 39 -5.26 -8.47 -11.12
C GLY A 39 -4.15 -7.51 -11.44
N ASN A 40 -3.14 -7.38 -10.57
CA ASN A 40 -2.01 -6.48 -10.79
C ASN A 40 -1.11 -6.97 -11.94
N SER A 41 -0.94 -8.28 -12.11
CA SER A 41 -0.24 -8.83 -13.28
C SER A 41 -0.94 -8.43 -14.58
N PHE A 42 -2.26 -8.51 -14.65
CA PHE A 42 -3.01 -8.04 -15.82
C PHE A 42 -2.84 -6.54 -16.05
N ILE A 43 -2.88 -5.70 -15.03
CA ILE A 43 -2.64 -4.25 -15.17
C ILE A 43 -1.29 -3.98 -15.82
N VAL A 44 -0.21 -4.59 -15.32
CA VAL A 44 1.15 -4.42 -15.86
C VAL A 44 1.21 -4.88 -17.32
N LEU A 45 0.69 -6.08 -17.63
CA LEU A 45 0.70 -6.65 -18.98
C LEU A 45 -0.11 -5.79 -19.96
N ILE A 46 -1.28 -5.28 -19.56
CA ILE A 46 -2.13 -4.44 -20.39
C ILE A 46 -1.41 -3.13 -20.75
N VAL A 47 -0.81 -2.47 -19.77
CA VAL A 47 -0.08 -1.21 -20.02
C VAL A 47 1.13 -1.46 -20.94
N TYR A 48 1.85 -2.56 -20.74
CA TYR A 48 2.99 -2.93 -21.57
C TYR A 48 2.60 -3.25 -23.02
N LYS A 49 1.55 -4.08 -23.21
CA LYS A 49 1.14 -4.55 -24.56
C LYS A 49 0.27 -3.55 -25.33
N THR A 50 -0.34 -2.56 -24.67
CA THR A 50 -1.30 -1.64 -25.31
C THR A 50 -0.67 -0.24 -25.53
N PRO A 51 -0.20 0.10 -26.75
CA PRO A 51 0.45 1.39 -27.03
C PRO A 51 -0.40 2.61 -26.67
N THR A 52 -1.72 2.54 -26.82
CA THR A 52 -2.65 3.63 -26.49
C THR A 52 -2.69 3.98 -25.00
N LEU A 53 -2.23 3.07 -24.14
CA LEU A 53 -2.13 3.26 -22.70
C LEU A 53 -0.77 3.80 -22.24
N ARG A 54 0.18 4.03 -23.12
CA ARG A 54 1.52 4.56 -22.78
C ARG A 54 1.48 6.06 -22.47
N LYS A 55 0.77 6.40 -21.38
CA LYS A 55 0.61 7.77 -20.85
C LYS A 55 1.11 7.80 -19.40
N PRO A 56 1.56 8.98 -18.88
CA PRO A 56 2.13 9.11 -17.55
C PRO A 56 1.29 8.43 -16.47
N ILE A 57 -0.01 8.72 -16.43
CA ILE A 57 -0.92 8.12 -15.43
C ILE A 57 -0.91 6.59 -15.45
N ASN A 58 -0.90 5.97 -16.62
CA ASN A 58 -0.93 4.52 -16.74
C ASN A 58 0.42 3.88 -16.36
N TYR A 59 1.53 4.59 -16.61
CA TYR A 59 2.84 4.17 -16.11
C TYR A 59 2.91 4.18 -14.58
N PHE A 60 2.34 5.21 -13.93
CA PHE A 60 2.28 5.26 -12.47
C PHE A 60 1.32 4.21 -11.89
N ILE A 61 0.17 3.94 -12.56
CA ILE A 61 -0.73 2.85 -12.18
C ILE A 61 -0.03 1.49 -12.32
N ALA A 62 0.74 1.27 -13.41
CA ALA A 62 1.51 0.03 -13.57
C ALA A 62 2.62 -0.11 -12.52
N ASN A 63 3.31 0.99 -12.15
CA ASN A 63 4.30 0.98 -11.09
C ASN A 63 3.67 0.69 -9.71
N MET A 64 2.49 1.25 -9.44
CA MET A 64 1.71 0.92 -8.25
C MET A 64 1.30 -0.57 -8.25
N ALA A 65 0.88 -1.12 -9.40
CA ALA A 65 0.58 -2.54 -9.52
C ALA A 65 1.83 -3.42 -9.29
N MET A 66 3.02 -2.99 -9.71
CA MET A 66 4.29 -3.69 -9.39
C MET A 66 4.59 -3.68 -7.89
N SER A 67 4.40 -2.56 -7.20
CA SER A 67 4.57 -2.51 -5.74
C SER A 67 3.53 -3.37 -5.02
N ASP A 68 2.29 -3.44 -5.50
CA ASP A 68 1.24 -4.30 -4.93
C ASP A 68 1.54 -5.79 -5.13
N LEU A 69 2.13 -6.19 -6.27
CA LEU A 69 2.61 -7.55 -6.51
C LEU A 69 3.71 -7.94 -5.49
N LEU A 70 4.71 -7.09 -5.32
CA LEU A 70 5.79 -7.35 -4.37
C LEU A 70 5.27 -7.39 -2.93
N TYR A 71 4.39 -6.46 -2.54
CA TYR A 71 3.75 -6.48 -1.23
C TYR A 71 3.01 -7.80 -0.98
N SER A 72 2.26 -8.28 -1.97
CA SER A 72 1.49 -9.53 -1.90
C SER A 72 2.36 -10.79 -1.85
N ILE A 73 3.64 -10.69 -2.18
CA ILE A 73 4.61 -11.78 -2.05
C ILE A 73 5.31 -11.74 -0.68
N PHE A 74 5.75 -10.56 -0.25
CA PHE A 74 6.61 -10.45 0.93
C PHE A 74 5.84 -10.43 2.26
N TRP A 75 4.71 -9.71 2.35
CA TRP A 75 3.97 -9.54 3.61
C TRP A 75 3.19 -10.77 4.09
N PRO A 76 2.49 -11.55 3.23
CA PRO A 76 1.62 -12.63 3.68
C PRO A 76 2.28 -13.72 4.52
N PRO A 77 3.53 -14.15 4.29
CA PRO A 77 4.17 -15.15 5.15
C PRO A 77 4.27 -14.69 6.61
N THR A 78 4.62 -13.42 6.84
CA THR A 78 4.67 -12.82 8.18
C THR A 78 3.27 -12.72 8.78
N PHE A 79 2.27 -12.32 7.98
CA PHE A 79 0.90 -12.19 8.46
C PHE A 79 0.25 -13.56 8.76
N LEU A 80 0.56 -14.61 7.99
CA LEU A 80 0.12 -15.97 8.29
C LEU A 80 0.68 -16.48 9.63
N SER A 81 1.96 -16.24 9.91
CA SER A 81 2.54 -16.62 11.20
C SER A 81 1.85 -15.90 12.36
N LEU A 82 1.44 -14.64 12.16
CA LEU A 82 0.67 -13.86 13.13
C LEU A 82 -0.73 -14.47 13.37
N ILE A 83 -1.50 -14.81 12.30
CA ILE A 83 -2.82 -15.44 12.37
C ILE A 83 -2.76 -16.75 13.15
N HIS A 84 -1.78 -17.58 12.85
CA HIS A 84 -1.59 -18.86 13.52
C HIS A 84 -0.93 -18.73 14.89
N ARG A 85 -0.52 -17.51 15.28
CA ARG A 85 0.14 -17.18 16.55
C ARG A 85 1.37 -18.05 16.83
N THR A 86 2.04 -18.45 15.78
CA THR A 86 3.30 -19.16 15.89
C THR A 86 4.44 -18.21 16.19
N ASN A 87 4.34 -16.95 15.74
CA ASN A 87 5.38 -15.90 15.82
C ASN A 87 6.78 -16.38 15.37
N PHE A 88 6.85 -17.56 14.75
CA PHE A 88 8.09 -18.17 14.34
C PHE A 88 8.47 -17.74 12.94
N TRP A 89 9.75 -17.53 12.79
CA TRP A 89 10.31 -17.36 11.48
C TRP A 89 10.47 -18.73 10.80
N LEU A 90 9.69 -18.98 9.75
CA LEU A 90 9.57 -20.29 9.11
C LEU A 90 10.82 -20.71 8.33
N ILE A 91 11.69 -19.75 7.96
CA ILE A 91 12.82 -19.98 7.08
C ILE A 91 14.11 -19.93 7.92
N GLY A 92 14.67 -21.10 8.20
CA GLY A 92 15.95 -21.27 8.90
C GLY A 92 17.16 -21.22 7.98
N GLY A 93 18.32 -21.63 8.54
CA GLY A 93 19.57 -21.78 7.80
C GLY A 93 20.19 -20.44 7.36
N GLN A 94 21.07 -20.50 6.36
CA GLN A 94 21.87 -19.35 5.90
C GLN A 94 21.04 -18.21 5.33
N PHE A 95 19.88 -18.50 4.75
CA PHE A 95 18.97 -17.49 4.14
C PHE A 95 18.02 -16.83 5.15
N GLY A 96 17.81 -17.44 6.30
CA GLY A 96 16.87 -16.93 7.33
C GLY A 96 17.11 -15.48 7.71
N PRO A 97 18.33 -15.07 8.11
CA PRO A 97 18.62 -13.70 8.50
C PRO A 97 18.45 -12.68 7.36
N ALA A 98 18.83 -13.05 6.14
CA ALA A 98 18.67 -12.18 4.97
C ALA A 98 17.20 -11.97 4.62
N LEU A 99 16.39 -13.03 4.60
CA LEU A 99 14.96 -12.97 4.31
C LEU A 99 14.18 -12.22 5.39
N CYS A 100 14.54 -12.35 6.68
CA CYS A 100 13.97 -11.57 7.76
C CYS A 100 14.08 -10.05 7.48
N LYS A 101 15.25 -9.58 7.06
CA LYS A 101 15.48 -8.17 6.71
C LYS A 101 14.74 -7.76 5.44
N LEU A 102 14.86 -8.56 4.38
CA LEU A 102 14.31 -8.24 3.07
C LEU A 102 12.78 -8.21 3.04
N VAL A 103 12.11 -9.08 3.79
CA VAL A 103 10.65 -9.10 3.87
C VAL A 103 10.13 -7.78 4.41
N HIS A 104 10.62 -7.31 5.54
CA HIS A 104 10.20 -6.04 6.13
C HIS A 104 10.63 -4.85 5.26
N PHE A 105 11.84 -4.87 4.74
CA PHE A 105 12.36 -3.83 3.86
C PHE A 105 11.49 -3.64 2.60
N PHE A 106 11.20 -4.72 1.86
CA PHE A 106 10.38 -4.62 0.66
C PHE A 106 8.91 -4.31 0.96
N THR A 107 8.36 -4.83 2.05
CA THR A 107 6.99 -4.51 2.47
C THR A 107 6.81 -3.01 2.66
N ASP A 108 7.72 -2.36 3.36
CA ASP A 108 7.59 -0.93 3.67
C ASP A 108 7.96 -0.03 2.48
N ILE A 109 8.95 -0.43 1.67
CA ILE A 109 9.22 0.25 0.40
C ILE A 109 7.96 0.26 -0.48
N CYS A 110 7.29 -0.88 -0.65
CA CYS A 110 6.08 -0.98 -1.49
C CYS A 110 4.97 -0.04 -1.00
N ASN A 111 4.82 0.13 0.32
CA ASN A 111 3.85 1.06 0.89
C ASN A 111 4.15 2.52 0.50
N ILE A 112 5.43 2.95 0.60
CA ILE A 112 5.84 4.30 0.26
C ILE A 112 5.77 4.53 -1.26
N VAL A 113 6.21 3.58 -2.08
CA VAL A 113 6.13 3.65 -3.54
C VAL A 113 4.69 3.81 -4.01
N SER A 114 3.73 3.04 -3.46
CA SER A 114 2.31 3.18 -3.78
C SER A 114 1.79 4.59 -3.48
N MET A 115 2.16 5.17 -2.32
CA MET A 115 1.76 6.53 -1.96
C MET A 115 2.37 7.59 -2.87
N GLN A 116 3.65 7.48 -3.20
CA GLN A 116 4.32 8.40 -4.12
C GLN A 116 3.69 8.36 -5.53
N ASN A 117 3.30 7.18 -6.01
CA ASN A 117 2.59 7.06 -7.29
C ASN A 117 1.22 7.75 -7.25
N LEU A 118 0.45 7.60 -6.17
CA LEU A 118 -0.81 8.33 -6.01
C LEU A 118 -0.61 9.84 -6.05
N PHE A 119 0.43 10.33 -5.41
CA PHE A 119 0.77 11.74 -5.44
C PHE A 119 1.12 12.21 -6.86
N LEU A 120 1.97 11.48 -7.58
CA LEU A 120 2.33 11.78 -8.98
C LEU A 120 1.12 11.77 -9.91
N ILE A 121 0.21 10.79 -9.76
CA ILE A 121 -1.06 10.72 -10.49
C ILE A 121 -1.91 11.96 -10.21
N THR A 122 -2.00 12.38 -8.95
CA THR A 122 -2.82 13.53 -8.55
C THR A 122 -2.26 14.84 -9.09
N VAL A 123 -0.93 15.03 -9.03
CA VAL A 123 -0.26 16.22 -9.59
C VAL A 123 -0.47 16.28 -11.11
N ASP A 124 -0.32 15.15 -11.81
CA ASP A 124 -0.58 15.09 -13.25
C ASP A 124 -2.04 15.47 -13.58
N ARG A 125 -3.00 14.98 -12.79
CA ARG A 125 -4.42 15.34 -12.97
C ARG A 125 -4.72 16.79 -12.61
N PHE A 126 -4.13 17.30 -11.55
CA PHE A 126 -4.28 18.70 -11.14
C PHE A 126 -3.82 19.64 -12.26
N VAL A 127 -2.63 19.45 -12.81
CA VAL A 127 -2.12 20.30 -13.89
C VAL A 127 -3.00 20.18 -15.14
N ALA A 128 -3.43 18.97 -15.51
CA ALA A 128 -4.26 18.75 -16.69
C ALA A 128 -5.66 19.42 -16.60
N VAL A 129 -6.22 19.56 -15.39
CA VAL A 129 -7.55 20.13 -15.19
C VAL A 129 -7.49 21.62 -14.88
N VAL A 130 -6.56 22.06 -14.03
CA VAL A 130 -6.49 23.46 -13.59
C VAL A 130 -5.81 24.35 -14.64
N PHE A 131 -4.83 23.80 -15.37
CA PHE A 131 -4.06 24.50 -16.39
C PHE A 131 -4.17 23.83 -17.76
N PRO A 132 -5.37 23.76 -18.40
CA PRO A 132 -5.60 22.93 -19.59
C PRO A 132 -4.81 23.37 -20.84
N LEU A 133 -4.29 24.60 -20.87
CA LEU A 133 -3.47 25.14 -21.97
C LEU A 133 -1.97 24.91 -21.77
N ARG A 134 -1.55 24.47 -20.58
CA ARG A 134 -0.14 24.15 -20.33
C ARG A 134 0.22 22.74 -20.86
N PRO A 135 1.45 22.55 -21.35
CA PRO A 135 1.92 21.22 -21.67
C PRO A 135 1.89 20.32 -20.41
N PRO A 136 1.76 19.00 -20.59
CA PRO A 136 1.77 18.07 -19.44
C PRO A 136 3.07 18.24 -18.64
N LEU A 137 2.93 18.34 -17.31
CA LEU A 137 4.07 18.49 -16.39
C LEU A 137 5.03 17.31 -16.51
N ILE A 138 4.49 16.11 -16.58
CA ILE A 138 5.25 14.89 -16.72
C ILE A 138 5.05 14.35 -18.14
N ARG A 139 6.12 14.37 -18.94
CA ARG A 139 6.13 13.75 -20.27
C ARG A 139 6.36 12.24 -20.12
N SER A 140 5.75 11.43 -21.01
CA SER A 140 5.90 9.96 -20.95
C SER A 140 7.37 9.49 -20.98
N LYS A 141 8.25 10.23 -21.65
CA LYS A 141 9.70 9.94 -21.69
C LYS A 141 10.40 10.10 -20.33
N LEU A 142 9.84 10.91 -19.42
CA LEU A 142 10.40 11.16 -18.07
C LEU A 142 9.83 10.20 -17.03
N CYS A 143 8.75 9.46 -17.33
CA CYS A 143 8.13 8.54 -16.38
C CYS A 143 9.11 7.50 -15.79
N PRO A 144 10.03 6.87 -16.56
CA PRO A 144 10.99 5.92 -16.00
C PRO A 144 11.89 6.56 -14.92
N PHE A 145 12.29 7.82 -15.09
CA PHE A 145 13.10 8.53 -14.08
C PHE A 145 12.31 8.83 -12.80
N PHE A 146 11.04 9.24 -12.93
CA PHE A 146 10.17 9.42 -11.76
C PHE A 146 9.92 8.09 -11.06
N ILE A 147 9.66 7.01 -11.80
CA ILE A 147 9.48 5.67 -11.25
C ILE A 147 10.75 5.24 -10.49
N LEU A 148 11.91 5.31 -11.12
CA LEU A 148 13.18 4.98 -10.47
C LEU A 148 13.40 5.84 -9.22
N GLY A 149 13.08 7.14 -9.29
CA GLY A 149 13.16 8.06 -8.16
C GLY A 149 12.29 7.62 -6.98
N THR A 150 11.04 7.13 -7.24
CA THR A 150 10.18 6.62 -6.16
C THR A 150 10.79 5.41 -5.44
N TRP A 151 11.39 4.47 -6.18
CA TRP A 151 12.05 3.29 -5.59
C TRP A 151 13.31 3.66 -4.82
N ILE A 152 14.18 4.51 -5.36
CA ILE A 152 15.42 4.95 -4.69
C ILE A 152 15.10 5.73 -3.42
N ALA A 153 14.17 6.68 -3.48
CA ALA A 153 13.77 7.46 -2.32
C ALA A 153 13.17 6.58 -1.22
N SER A 154 12.27 5.66 -1.58
CA SER A 154 11.68 4.71 -0.63
C SER A 154 12.74 3.80 0.00
N ALA A 155 13.67 3.27 -0.81
CA ALA A 155 14.76 2.42 -0.32
C ALA A 155 15.69 3.16 0.64
N ALA A 156 16.03 4.41 0.35
CA ALA A 156 16.85 5.25 1.23
C ALA A 156 16.17 5.48 2.59
N ILE A 157 14.86 5.78 2.59
CA ILE A 157 14.09 6.04 3.80
C ILE A 157 13.98 4.79 4.67
N ILE A 158 13.69 3.62 4.05
CA ILE A 158 13.49 2.34 4.76
C ILE A 158 14.81 1.60 5.01
N SER A 159 15.95 2.11 4.55
CA SER A 159 17.26 1.48 4.76
C SER A 159 17.59 1.13 6.23
N PRO A 160 17.13 1.87 7.28
CA PRO A 160 17.33 1.48 8.67
C PRO A 160 16.85 0.07 8.99
N HIS A 161 15.81 -0.44 8.33
CA HIS A 161 15.29 -1.79 8.54
C HIS A 161 16.29 -2.90 8.21
N LEU A 162 17.20 -2.67 7.25
CA LEU A 162 18.27 -3.63 6.91
C LEU A 162 19.27 -3.85 8.05
N PHE A 163 19.39 -2.88 8.96
CA PHE A 163 20.31 -2.94 10.11
C PHE A 163 19.58 -3.38 11.38
N THR A 164 18.30 -3.07 11.53
CA THR A 164 17.54 -3.28 12.76
C THR A 164 16.85 -4.62 12.85
N TYR A 165 16.31 -5.15 11.72
CA TYR A 165 15.68 -6.47 11.72
C TYR A 165 16.73 -7.58 11.81
N GLN A 166 16.55 -8.46 12.80
CA GLN A 166 17.46 -9.57 13.07
C GLN A 166 16.68 -10.81 13.45
N LEU A 167 17.21 -11.96 13.07
CA LEU A 167 16.71 -13.25 13.51
C LEU A 167 17.20 -13.51 14.93
N VAL A 168 16.31 -13.70 15.86
CA VAL A 168 16.60 -13.87 17.29
C VAL A 168 15.94 -15.13 17.81
N GLU A 169 16.66 -15.88 18.60
CA GLU A 169 16.15 -17.09 19.26
C GLU A 169 15.48 -16.72 20.59
N TYR A 170 14.23 -17.17 20.78
CA TYR A 170 13.47 -17.07 22.01
C TYR A 170 12.94 -18.46 22.38
N SER A 171 13.39 -19.01 23.50
CA SER A 171 12.94 -20.32 24.02
C SER A 171 13.01 -21.46 22.98
N GLY A 172 14.08 -21.50 22.20
CA GLY A 172 14.29 -22.52 21.14
C GLY A 172 13.62 -22.20 19.80
N GLU A 173 12.98 -21.03 19.66
CA GLU A 173 12.23 -20.64 18.48
C GLU A 173 12.82 -19.38 17.85
N MET A 174 13.02 -19.40 16.53
CA MET A 174 13.55 -18.26 15.80
C MET A 174 12.43 -17.25 15.50
N ARG A 175 12.67 -15.96 15.81
CA ARG A 175 11.76 -14.85 15.50
C ARG A 175 12.49 -13.77 14.72
N CYS A 176 11.83 -13.20 13.74
CA CYS A 176 12.29 -12.01 13.06
C CYS A 176 11.83 -10.77 13.84
N ASP A 177 12.74 -10.13 14.53
CA ASP A 177 12.45 -9.03 15.46
C ASP A 177 13.33 -7.80 15.19
N THR A 178 12.86 -6.62 15.58
CA THR A 178 13.61 -5.38 15.42
C THR A 178 14.46 -5.09 16.65
N ARG A 179 15.74 -4.82 16.44
CA ARG A 179 16.74 -4.45 17.45
C ARG A 179 17.20 -3.00 17.26
N TRP A 180 16.22 -2.08 17.27
CA TRP A 180 16.45 -0.66 16.97
C TRP A 180 17.52 -0.02 17.85
N LYS A 181 17.41 -0.14 19.16
CA LYS A 181 18.37 0.44 20.12
C LYS A 181 19.77 -0.14 19.97
N LYS A 182 19.89 -1.41 19.61
CA LYS A 182 21.19 -2.05 19.32
C LYS A 182 21.88 -1.45 18.11
N ALA A 183 21.10 -1.04 17.09
CA ALA A 183 21.63 -0.47 15.84
C ALA A 183 21.96 1.04 15.96
N PHE A 184 21.10 1.80 16.68
CA PHE A 184 21.15 3.27 16.71
C PHE A 184 21.34 3.88 18.09
N GLY A 185 21.62 3.07 19.13
CA GLY A 185 21.87 3.52 20.50
C GLY A 185 20.61 3.60 21.37
N GLU A 186 20.82 3.61 22.70
CA GLU A 186 19.73 3.53 23.70
C GLU A 186 18.79 4.74 23.68
N SER A 187 19.26 5.91 23.27
CA SER A 187 18.46 7.14 23.17
C SER A 187 17.56 7.18 21.94
N SER A 188 17.73 6.24 20.98
CA SER A 188 16.94 6.20 19.75
C SER A 188 15.59 5.49 19.96
N SER A 189 14.56 5.99 19.27
CA SER A 189 13.19 5.45 19.35
C SER A 189 12.73 4.97 17.98
N LEU A 190 12.37 3.69 17.89
CA LEU A 190 11.71 3.13 16.71
C LEU A 190 10.34 3.78 16.48
N ALA A 191 9.61 4.07 17.56
CA ALA A 191 8.30 4.71 17.49
C ALA A 191 8.37 6.10 16.87
N ASP A 192 9.41 6.90 17.21
CA ASP A 192 9.60 8.23 16.64
C ASP A 192 9.97 8.16 15.16
N TYR A 193 10.81 7.21 14.76
CA TYR A 193 11.10 6.94 13.36
C TYR A 193 9.82 6.58 12.58
N HIS A 194 8.99 5.67 13.12
CA HIS A 194 7.73 5.29 12.51
C HIS A 194 6.73 6.46 12.46
N LEU A 195 6.66 7.28 13.52
CA LEU A 195 5.85 8.50 13.52
C LEU A 195 6.28 9.46 12.42
N ALA A 196 7.58 9.71 12.28
CA ALA A 196 8.11 10.57 11.22
C ALA A 196 7.75 10.01 9.82
N CYS A 197 7.90 8.70 9.60
CA CYS A 197 7.50 8.05 8.36
C CYS A 197 5.99 8.19 8.10
N CYS A 198 5.14 7.96 9.10
CA CYS A 198 3.68 8.11 8.95
C CYS A 198 3.29 9.57 8.66
N ILE A 199 3.86 10.53 9.34
CA ILE A 199 3.59 11.96 9.10
C ILE A 199 4.00 12.33 7.67
N LEU A 200 5.24 12.02 7.26
CA LEU A 200 5.80 12.46 5.99
C LEU A 200 5.22 11.71 4.78
N PHE A 201 4.90 10.42 4.92
CA PHE A 201 4.52 9.58 3.78
C PHE A 201 3.07 9.12 3.78
N ILE A 202 2.29 9.43 4.83
CA ILE A 202 0.86 9.10 4.87
C ILE A 202 0.04 10.35 5.17
N TYR A 203 0.20 10.97 6.34
CA TYR A 203 -0.71 12.05 6.76
C TYR A 203 -0.55 13.33 5.93
N ILE A 204 0.67 13.85 5.74
CA ILE A 204 0.91 15.03 4.90
C ILE A 204 0.47 14.80 3.45
N PRO A 205 0.89 13.70 2.77
CA PRO A 205 0.41 13.43 1.41
C PRO A 205 -1.11 13.28 1.32
N VAL A 206 -1.78 12.62 2.26
CA VAL A 206 -3.26 12.52 2.27
C VAL A 206 -3.90 13.90 2.36
N MET A 207 -3.42 14.79 3.24
CA MET A 207 -3.93 16.17 3.32
C MET A 207 -3.74 16.92 2.00
N LEU A 208 -2.56 16.79 1.37
CA LEU A 208 -2.29 17.40 0.07
C LEU A 208 -3.19 16.82 -1.04
N LEU A 209 -3.42 15.50 -1.05
CA LEU A 209 -4.34 14.85 -1.98
C LEU A 209 -5.76 15.41 -1.84
N VAL A 210 -6.29 15.52 -0.63
CA VAL A 210 -7.61 16.08 -0.35
C VAL A 210 -7.69 17.52 -0.86
N LEU A 211 -6.69 18.35 -0.58
CA LEU A 211 -6.62 19.72 -1.05
C LEU A 211 -6.62 19.80 -2.59
N LEU A 212 -5.75 19.06 -3.26
CA LEU A 212 -5.64 19.07 -4.73
C LEU A 212 -6.93 18.60 -5.41
N TYR A 213 -7.55 17.51 -4.91
CA TYR A 213 -8.83 17.04 -5.47
C TYR A 213 -9.98 18.00 -5.19
N SER A 214 -10.01 18.69 -4.05
CA SER A 214 -10.99 19.73 -3.77
C SER A 214 -10.91 20.88 -4.80
N ILE A 215 -9.69 21.34 -5.10
CA ILE A 215 -9.46 22.36 -6.13
C ILE A 215 -9.90 21.87 -7.52
N ILE A 216 -9.55 20.64 -7.89
CA ILE A 216 -9.95 20.01 -9.15
C ILE A 216 -11.48 19.98 -9.28
N ILE A 217 -12.19 19.54 -8.24
CA ILE A 217 -13.65 19.43 -8.24
C ILE A 217 -14.30 20.82 -8.36
N ILE A 218 -13.82 21.82 -7.62
CA ILE A 218 -14.31 23.20 -7.70
C ILE A 218 -14.11 23.72 -9.13
N LYS A 219 -12.91 23.55 -9.71
CA LYS A 219 -12.59 24.01 -11.06
C LYS A 219 -13.52 23.39 -12.11
N LEU A 220 -13.79 22.08 -12.00
CA LEU A 220 -14.71 21.40 -12.93
C LEU A 220 -16.16 21.88 -12.82
N LYS A 221 -16.61 22.20 -11.59
CA LYS A 221 -17.96 22.74 -11.37
C LYS A 221 -18.11 24.19 -11.89
N THR A 222 -17.04 24.97 -11.87
CA THR A 222 -17.06 26.39 -12.30
C THR A 222 -16.74 26.60 -13.78
N GLN A 223 -16.30 25.55 -14.51
CA GLN A 223 -16.10 25.66 -15.95
C GLN A 223 -17.44 25.85 -16.68
N LYS A 224 -17.66 27.05 -17.25
CA LYS A 224 -18.80 27.34 -18.12
C LYS A 224 -18.66 26.55 -19.43
N HIS A 225 -19.79 26.08 -19.96
CA HIS A 225 -19.82 25.40 -21.25
C HIS A 225 -19.35 26.34 -22.38
N PRO A 226 -18.44 25.92 -23.27
CA PRO A 226 -18.09 26.70 -24.47
C PRO A 226 -19.25 26.72 -25.46
N GLY A 227 -19.35 27.79 -26.26
CA GLY A 227 -20.38 27.93 -27.29
C GLY A 227 -20.38 26.83 -28.36
N GLU A 228 -21.49 26.75 -29.10
CA GLU A 228 -21.96 25.58 -29.89
C GLU A 228 -21.03 25.02 -30.98
N GLN A 229 -20.09 25.77 -31.54
CA GLN A 229 -19.32 25.28 -32.71
C GLN A 229 -18.10 24.40 -32.42
N SER A 230 -17.70 24.25 -31.16
CA SER A 230 -16.62 23.33 -30.74
C SER A 230 -17.13 22.19 -29.85
N ALA A 231 -18.45 22.02 -29.77
CA ALA A 231 -19.11 21.23 -28.74
C ALA A 231 -18.70 19.74 -28.75
N ASN A 232 -18.67 19.08 -29.90
CA ASN A 232 -18.48 17.61 -29.94
C ASN A 232 -17.08 17.17 -29.52
N THR A 233 -16.02 17.82 -30.03
CA THR A 233 -14.63 17.46 -29.69
C THR A 233 -14.33 17.83 -28.24
N GLN A 234 -14.81 18.98 -27.78
CA GLN A 234 -14.63 19.42 -26.40
C GLN A 234 -15.43 18.54 -25.43
N GLN A 235 -16.64 18.14 -25.78
CA GLN A 235 -17.48 17.25 -24.99
C GLN A 235 -16.82 15.86 -24.84
N GLN A 236 -16.26 15.30 -25.89
CA GLN A 236 -15.54 14.02 -25.86
C GLN A 236 -14.27 14.12 -24.98
N ARG A 237 -13.51 15.22 -25.08
CA ARG A 237 -12.35 15.51 -24.24
C ARG A 237 -12.74 15.62 -22.77
N ASN A 238 -13.81 16.34 -22.46
CA ASN A 238 -14.31 16.52 -21.10
C ASN A 238 -14.81 15.20 -20.49
N ARG A 239 -15.54 14.39 -21.26
CA ARG A 239 -15.98 13.06 -20.83
C ARG A 239 -14.81 12.15 -20.50
N ARG A 240 -13.77 12.14 -21.34
CA ARG A 240 -12.54 11.38 -21.11
C ARG A 240 -11.80 11.85 -19.86
N ASN A 241 -11.63 13.16 -19.68
CA ASN A 241 -10.96 13.72 -18.50
C ASN A 241 -11.74 13.39 -17.22
N ARG A 242 -13.08 13.43 -17.26
CA ARG A 242 -13.95 13.05 -16.14
C ARG A 242 -13.79 11.59 -15.75
N ASN A 243 -13.75 10.66 -16.71
CA ASN A 243 -13.55 9.23 -16.41
C ASN A 243 -12.20 8.96 -15.75
N VAL A 244 -11.14 9.59 -16.26
CA VAL A 244 -9.79 9.46 -15.68
C VAL A 244 -9.74 10.06 -14.26
N LEU A 245 -10.44 11.17 -14.04
CA LEU A 245 -10.54 11.80 -12.72
C LEU A 245 -11.30 10.91 -11.73
N GLN A 246 -12.44 10.33 -12.17
CA GLN A 246 -13.21 9.39 -11.33
C GLN A 246 -12.36 8.19 -10.91
N LEU A 247 -11.59 7.62 -11.84
CA LEU A 247 -10.64 6.54 -11.54
C LEU A 247 -9.63 6.99 -10.47
N SER A 248 -9.02 8.15 -10.66
CA SER A 248 -8.00 8.65 -9.72
C SER A 248 -8.59 8.96 -8.33
N ILE A 249 -9.79 9.55 -8.25
CA ILE A 249 -10.49 9.79 -6.99
C ILE A 249 -10.80 8.46 -6.29
N ALA A 250 -11.30 7.47 -7.03
CA ALA A 250 -11.62 6.16 -6.46
C ALA A 250 -10.39 5.51 -5.84
N ILE A 251 -9.24 5.55 -6.52
CA ILE A 251 -7.97 5.00 -6.01
C ILE A 251 -7.56 5.72 -4.71
N VAL A 252 -7.67 7.06 -4.66
CA VAL A 252 -7.32 7.83 -3.46
C VAL A 252 -8.25 7.53 -2.28
N LEU A 253 -9.55 7.47 -2.51
CA LEU A 253 -10.52 7.16 -1.45
C LEU A 253 -10.26 5.76 -0.87
N VAL A 254 -9.98 4.80 -1.73
CA VAL A 254 -9.63 3.44 -1.30
C VAL A 254 -8.31 3.44 -0.53
N PHE A 255 -7.29 4.18 -1.00
CA PHE A 255 -6.03 4.31 -0.28
C PHE A 255 -6.26 4.84 1.14
N VAL A 256 -6.99 5.95 1.28
CA VAL A 256 -7.28 6.57 2.57
C VAL A 256 -8.02 5.58 3.48
N PHE A 257 -9.08 4.93 2.97
CA PHE A 257 -9.89 3.99 3.75
C PHE A 257 -9.10 2.77 4.25
N TYR A 258 -8.23 2.22 3.41
CA TYR A 258 -7.49 1.00 3.74
C TYR A 258 -6.19 1.26 4.51
N ARG A 259 -5.50 2.37 4.25
CA ARG A 259 -4.15 2.63 4.79
C ARG A 259 -4.13 3.46 6.07
N LEU A 260 -5.06 4.40 6.25
CA LEU A 260 -5.07 5.22 7.48
C LEU A 260 -5.29 4.38 8.75
N PRO A 261 -6.27 3.46 8.82
CA PRO A 261 -6.44 2.62 10.01
C PRO A 261 -5.20 1.78 10.32
N TYR A 262 -4.55 1.23 9.29
CA TYR A 262 -3.31 0.46 9.44
C TYR A 262 -2.16 1.33 10.00
N ALA A 263 -1.95 2.53 9.46
CA ALA A 263 -0.93 3.45 9.93
C ALA A 263 -1.16 3.86 11.39
N THR A 264 -2.41 4.14 11.77
CA THR A 264 -2.78 4.49 13.14
C THR A 264 -2.50 3.33 14.10
N ASN A 265 -2.87 2.10 13.70
CA ASN A 265 -2.60 0.90 14.46
C ASN A 265 -1.09 0.67 14.69
N PHE A 266 -0.31 0.87 13.65
CA PHE A 266 1.15 0.76 13.71
C PHE A 266 1.79 1.73 14.72
N LEU A 267 1.27 2.97 14.78
CA LEU A 267 1.72 3.96 15.77
C LEU A 267 1.30 3.58 17.18
N ILE A 268 0.06 3.13 17.39
CA ILE A 268 -0.41 2.70 18.72
C ILE A 268 0.50 1.60 19.27
N ILE A 269 0.81 0.58 18.48
CA ILE A 269 1.70 -0.51 18.89
C ILE A 269 3.12 0.02 19.14
N GLY A 270 3.64 0.88 18.30
CA GLY A 270 4.98 1.44 18.45
C GLY A 270 5.17 2.19 19.77
N TYR A 271 4.19 3.03 20.16
CA TYR A 271 4.26 3.81 21.41
C TYR A 271 3.87 3.03 22.66
N GLN A 272 3.02 2.02 22.54
CA GLN A 272 2.54 1.22 23.66
C GLN A 272 3.19 -0.17 23.76
N ALA A 273 4.33 -0.37 23.12
CA ALA A 273 5.02 -1.66 23.09
C ALA A 273 5.30 -2.25 24.49
N SER A 274 5.55 -1.39 25.48
CA SER A 274 5.74 -1.80 26.89
C SER A 274 4.44 -2.29 27.57
N SER A 275 3.27 -1.91 27.05
CA SER A 275 1.94 -2.21 27.62
C SER A 275 1.14 -3.18 26.75
N ILE A 276 1.78 -3.84 25.80
CA ILE A 276 1.12 -4.67 24.78
C ILE A 276 0.27 -5.81 25.37
N HIS A 277 0.65 -6.28 26.57
CA HIS A 277 -0.08 -7.34 27.29
C HIS A 277 -1.41 -6.88 27.94
N GLN A 278 -1.67 -5.57 27.97
CA GLN A 278 -2.89 -4.99 28.54
C GLN A 278 -3.97 -4.67 27.51
N PHE A 279 -3.71 -4.92 26.24
CA PHE A 279 -4.69 -4.63 25.19
C PHE A 279 -5.90 -5.58 25.26
N SER A 280 -7.09 -4.99 25.14
CA SER A 280 -8.35 -5.74 25.10
C SER A 280 -8.48 -6.62 23.84
N CYS A 281 -9.37 -7.61 23.87
CA CYS A 281 -9.72 -8.39 22.67
C CYS A 281 -10.23 -7.52 21.52
N GLY A 282 -10.92 -6.41 21.82
CA GLY A 282 -11.36 -5.46 20.82
C GLY A 282 -10.19 -4.79 20.07
N PHE A 283 -9.10 -4.46 20.78
CA PHE A 283 -7.90 -3.94 20.14
C PHE A 283 -7.23 -4.98 19.23
N TRP A 284 -7.15 -6.24 19.66
CA TRP A 284 -6.58 -7.30 18.81
C TRP A 284 -7.42 -7.57 17.58
N LEU A 285 -8.76 -7.49 17.68
CA LEU A 285 -9.63 -7.54 16.50
C LEU A 285 -9.37 -6.37 15.55
N TYR A 286 -9.27 -5.15 16.08
CA TYR A 286 -8.92 -3.97 15.29
C TYR A 286 -7.57 -4.14 14.57
N TYR A 287 -6.57 -4.67 15.28
CA TYR A 287 -5.26 -4.98 14.74
C TYR A 287 -5.34 -5.96 13.56
N GLU A 288 -6.06 -7.08 13.72
CA GLU A 288 -6.24 -8.06 12.65
C GLU A 288 -6.98 -7.45 11.45
N VAL A 289 -8.08 -6.75 11.67
CA VAL A 289 -8.87 -6.10 10.61
C VAL A 289 -8.02 -5.11 9.82
N THR A 290 -7.23 -4.26 10.49
CA THR A 290 -6.40 -3.27 9.81
C THR A 290 -5.27 -3.91 8.99
N ASN A 291 -4.72 -5.04 9.41
CA ASN A 291 -3.78 -5.82 8.61
C ASN A 291 -4.44 -6.44 7.36
N TYR A 292 -5.67 -6.98 7.48
CA TYR A 292 -6.45 -7.43 6.32
C TYR A 292 -6.75 -6.28 5.36
N MET A 293 -7.10 -5.10 5.88
CA MET A 293 -7.29 -3.92 5.06
C MET A 293 -6.00 -3.58 4.29
N ALA A 294 -4.84 -3.60 4.95
CA ALA A 294 -3.56 -3.29 4.30
C ALA A 294 -3.23 -4.23 3.13
N VAL A 295 -3.53 -5.53 3.25
CA VAL A 295 -3.38 -6.50 2.15
C VAL A 295 -4.49 -6.33 1.11
N GLY A 296 -5.73 -6.10 1.56
CA GLY A 296 -6.92 -5.92 0.70
C GLY A 296 -6.78 -4.72 -0.24
N TYR A 297 -6.06 -3.68 0.15
CA TYR A 297 -5.75 -2.55 -0.71
C TYR A 297 -5.11 -2.99 -2.04
N CYS A 298 -4.17 -3.94 -2.00
CA CYS A 298 -3.49 -4.43 -3.20
C CYS A 298 -4.44 -5.18 -4.15
N ALA A 299 -5.47 -5.83 -3.63
CA ALA A 299 -6.48 -6.54 -4.45
C ALA A 299 -7.54 -5.59 -5.05
N ILE A 300 -7.81 -4.46 -4.40
CA ILE A 300 -8.84 -3.51 -4.83
C ILE A 300 -8.38 -2.64 -6.01
N ASN A 301 -7.09 -2.29 -6.10
CA ASN A 301 -6.56 -1.44 -7.16
C ASN A 301 -6.86 -1.93 -8.58
N PRO A 302 -6.60 -3.19 -8.96
CA PRO A 302 -6.99 -3.71 -10.27
C PRO A 302 -8.50 -3.71 -10.49
N ILE A 303 -9.30 -4.00 -9.46
CA ILE A 303 -10.78 -3.97 -9.55
C ILE A 303 -11.24 -2.56 -9.93
N ILE A 304 -10.73 -1.52 -9.28
CA ILE A 304 -11.04 -0.12 -9.61
C ILE A 304 -10.65 0.19 -11.05
N CYS A 305 -9.47 -0.23 -11.50
CA CYS A 305 -9.03 -0.02 -12.88
C CYS A 305 -10.00 -0.65 -13.89
N PHE A 306 -10.45 -1.88 -13.65
CA PHE A 306 -11.40 -2.57 -14.54
C PHE A 306 -12.82 -2.01 -14.45
N VAL A 307 -13.29 -1.55 -13.30
CA VAL A 307 -14.62 -0.96 -13.13
C VAL A 307 -14.69 0.42 -13.78
N PHE A 308 -13.74 1.30 -13.52
CA PHE A 308 -13.82 2.71 -13.91
C PHE A 308 -13.18 3.02 -15.27
N SER A 309 -12.41 2.09 -15.88
CA SER A 309 -11.72 2.37 -17.13
C SER A 309 -12.06 1.36 -18.22
N SER A 310 -12.74 1.82 -19.28
CA SER A 310 -12.99 1.03 -20.50
C SER A 310 -11.69 0.56 -21.17
N ASN A 311 -10.65 1.39 -21.14
CA ASN A 311 -9.36 1.05 -21.75
C ASN A 311 -8.72 -0.20 -21.12
N TYR A 312 -8.81 -0.35 -19.80
CA TYR A 312 -8.30 -1.55 -19.13
C TYR A 312 -9.17 -2.78 -19.44
N ARG A 313 -10.50 -2.62 -19.50
CA ARG A 313 -11.42 -3.73 -19.92
C ARG A 313 -11.15 -4.19 -21.36
N GLU A 314 -10.97 -3.25 -22.29
CA GLU A 314 -10.64 -3.57 -23.67
C GLU A 314 -9.25 -4.21 -23.79
N GLY A 315 -8.26 -3.71 -23.02
CA GLY A 315 -6.93 -4.32 -22.95
C GLY A 315 -7.00 -5.77 -22.45
N LEU A 316 -7.82 -6.04 -21.42
CA LEU A 316 -8.02 -7.40 -20.90
C LEU A 316 -8.65 -8.32 -21.96
N LYS A 317 -9.73 -7.85 -22.63
CA LYS A 317 -10.36 -8.63 -23.72
C LYS A 317 -9.37 -8.97 -24.83
N ARG A 318 -8.51 -8.03 -25.22
CA ARG A 318 -7.47 -8.28 -26.24
C ARG A 318 -6.45 -9.32 -25.77
N LEU A 319 -6.03 -9.27 -24.49
CA LEU A 319 -5.10 -10.27 -23.94
C LEU A 319 -5.72 -11.67 -23.94
N MET A 320 -7.01 -11.80 -23.62
CA MET A 320 -7.72 -13.07 -23.57
C MET A 320 -8.05 -13.63 -24.96
N ASN A 321 -8.29 -12.75 -25.96
CA ASN A 321 -8.60 -13.17 -27.33
C ASN A 321 -7.35 -13.44 -28.18
N CYS A 322 -6.15 -13.11 -27.69
CA CYS A 322 -4.88 -13.43 -28.34
C CYS A 322 -4.28 -14.76 -27.87
N SER A 323 -4.97 -15.50 -27.02
CA SER A 323 -4.68 -16.89 -26.64
C SER A 323 -5.67 -17.82 -27.34
#